data_1ab2890fc58bdc0665cf62fa982d4e5a
#
_entry.id   1ab2890fc58bdc0665cf62fa982d4e5a
#
_cell.length_a   1.000
_cell.length_b   1.000
_cell.length_c   1.000
_cell.angle_alpha   90.00
_cell.angle_beta   90.00
_cell.angle_gamma   90.00
#
_symmetry.space_group_name_H-M   'P 1'
#
loop_
_entity.id
_entity.type
_entity.pdbx_description
1 polymer ?
#
loop_
_entity_poly.entity_id
_entity_poly.type
_entity_poly.pdbx_seq_one_letter_code
_entity_poly.pdbx_strand_id
1 'polypeptide(L)'
;MRFDKRITAIRTDIASDYFKGLIRGRKFVKGKKYTVISSYSPLYSLKNSKLSTQLLYGEECNVYETSNGWSWVQALRDGYVGYTPTKNLKKIRYNPTHKVTTLRTFIYSSSNIKSDIVDYLSFNSIVEVCGHKDNFYKIKNLGWCPKKDLSPVKSRNLNRVKMAKQFLDTPYLWGGRDSMGIDCSGLVQNIIQINNVYFPRDTDLQEVFVTKAVKFQKNLQAGDLVFWKGHIAMMIDNKNMIHANAYHMKTCIEPLNTAKKRISKTNGDIIKFGRL
;
A
#
# COMPACT_ATOMS: atom_id res chain seq x y z
N MET A 1 -21.35 -19.99 -1.80
CA MET A 1 -20.32 -19.17 -1.09
C MET A 1 -20.00 -17.95 -1.96
N ARG A 2 -20.13 -16.73 -1.42
CA ARG A 2 -19.84 -15.48 -2.18
C ARG A 2 -18.43 -15.04 -1.84
N PHE A 3 -17.51 -15.07 -2.81
CA PHE A 3 -16.13 -14.67 -2.64
C PHE A 3 -15.95 -13.18 -3.01
N ASP A 4 -15.19 -12.43 -2.22
CA ASP A 4 -14.77 -11.08 -2.60
C ASP A 4 -13.68 -11.17 -3.67
N LYS A 5 -14.02 -10.76 -4.89
CA LYS A 5 -13.14 -10.83 -6.06
C LYS A 5 -11.89 -9.96 -5.94
N ARG A 6 -11.90 -8.97 -5.03
CA ARG A 6 -10.74 -8.09 -4.80
C ARG A 6 -9.58 -8.81 -4.11
N ILE A 7 -9.91 -9.80 -3.27
CA ILE A 7 -8.92 -10.50 -2.41
C ILE A 7 -8.94 -12.02 -2.60
N THR A 8 -9.70 -12.52 -3.56
CA THR A 8 -9.81 -13.95 -3.83
C THR A 8 -9.40 -14.23 -5.26
N ALA A 9 -8.34 -15.04 -5.44
CA ALA A 9 -7.82 -15.37 -6.76
C ALA A 9 -8.74 -16.36 -7.51
N ILE A 10 -9.93 -15.88 -7.89
CA ILE A 10 -10.96 -16.61 -8.64
C ILE A 10 -11.47 -15.71 -9.78
N ARG A 11 -11.37 -16.21 -11.01
CA ARG A 11 -12.01 -15.70 -12.23
C ARG A 11 -13.05 -16.73 -12.72
N THR A 12 -13.76 -16.41 -13.79
CA THR A 12 -14.74 -17.34 -14.40
C THR A 12 -14.09 -18.57 -15.02
N ASP A 13 -12.87 -18.44 -15.55
CA ASP A 13 -12.10 -19.43 -16.31
C ASP A 13 -10.95 -20.07 -15.53
N ILE A 14 -10.37 -19.35 -14.56
CA ILE A 14 -9.16 -19.74 -13.82
C ILE A 14 -9.28 -19.40 -12.33
N ALA A 15 -8.70 -20.22 -11.48
CA ALA A 15 -8.59 -19.97 -10.05
C ALA A 15 -7.26 -20.49 -9.49
N SER A 16 -6.87 -19.96 -8.32
CA SER A 16 -5.79 -20.54 -7.56
C SER A 16 -6.07 -22.00 -7.23
N ASP A 17 -5.05 -22.85 -7.27
CA ASP A 17 -5.11 -24.27 -6.89
C ASP A 17 -5.59 -24.49 -5.44
N TYR A 18 -5.48 -23.48 -4.58
CA TYR A 18 -6.08 -23.47 -3.24
C TYR A 18 -7.59 -23.80 -3.25
N PHE A 19 -8.31 -23.44 -4.33
CA PHE A 19 -9.75 -23.66 -4.46
C PHE A 19 -10.12 -24.98 -5.14
N LYS A 20 -9.11 -25.82 -5.45
CA LYS A 20 -9.34 -27.15 -6.04
C LYS A 20 -10.15 -28.01 -5.06
N GLY A 21 -11.29 -28.54 -5.54
CA GLY A 21 -12.22 -29.28 -4.71
C GLY A 21 -13.28 -28.42 -4.00
N LEU A 22 -13.07 -27.11 -3.86
CA LEU A 22 -14.05 -26.20 -3.23
C LEU A 22 -15.01 -25.55 -4.24
N ILE A 23 -14.57 -25.38 -5.49
CA ILE A 23 -15.36 -24.82 -6.60
C ILE A 23 -15.16 -25.67 -7.87
N ARG A 24 -16.08 -25.56 -8.83
CA ARG A 24 -16.05 -26.31 -10.09
C ARG A 24 -15.97 -25.38 -11.31
N GLY A 25 -15.73 -25.97 -12.50
CA GLY A 25 -15.84 -25.28 -13.80
C GLY A 25 -14.74 -24.29 -14.08
N ARG A 26 -13.52 -24.47 -13.52
CA ARG A 26 -12.37 -23.59 -13.73
C ARG A 26 -11.07 -24.38 -13.87
N LYS A 27 -10.09 -23.77 -14.56
CA LYS A 27 -8.71 -24.24 -14.55
C LYS A 27 -8.06 -23.84 -13.21
N PHE A 28 -7.52 -24.80 -12.47
CA PHE A 28 -6.81 -24.52 -11.22
C PHE A 28 -5.31 -24.39 -11.51
N VAL A 29 -4.70 -23.31 -11.03
CA VAL A 29 -3.29 -22.98 -11.28
C VAL A 29 -2.57 -22.65 -9.98
N LYS A 30 -1.43 -23.28 -9.78
CA LYS A 30 -0.50 -22.91 -8.70
C LYS A 30 0.16 -21.58 -9.03
N GLY A 31 0.00 -20.60 -8.16
CA GLY A 31 0.64 -19.29 -8.31
C GLY A 31 2.15 -19.41 -8.30
N LYS A 32 2.82 -18.70 -9.21
CA LYS A 32 4.28 -18.59 -9.25
C LYS A 32 4.68 -17.26 -8.64
N LYS A 33 5.62 -17.25 -7.69
CA LYS A 33 6.07 -16.05 -6.99
C LYS A 33 6.93 -15.17 -7.90
N TYR A 34 6.57 -13.89 -7.96
CA TYR A 34 7.30 -12.82 -8.65
C TYR A 34 7.45 -11.62 -7.71
N THR A 35 8.48 -10.82 -7.97
CA THR A 35 8.80 -9.59 -7.25
C THR A 35 8.61 -8.39 -8.16
N VAL A 36 8.04 -7.30 -7.64
CA VAL A 36 7.94 -6.00 -8.32
C VAL A 36 9.32 -5.38 -8.41
N ILE A 37 9.75 -5.02 -9.63
CA ILE A 37 11.08 -4.47 -9.92
C ILE A 37 11.07 -3.02 -10.43
N SER A 38 9.90 -2.44 -10.63
CA SER A 38 9.70 -1.00 -10.91
C SER A 38 9.41 -0.26 -9.60
N SER A 39 9.55 1.07 -9.56
CA SER A 39 9.24 1.91 -8.39
C SER A 39 7.86 1.59 -7.81
N TYR A 40 6.90 1.35 -8.70
CA TYR A 40 5.60 0.75 -8.41
C TYR A 40 5.06 -0.01 -9.63
N SER A 41 4.08 -0.88 -9.43
CA SER A 41 3.32 -1.51 -10.50
C SER A 41 1.82 -1.30 -10.29
N PRO A 42 1.11 -0.67 -11.24
CA PRO A 42 -0.34 -0.48 -11.12
C PRO A 42 -1.06 -1.83 -11.19
N LEU A 43 -2.11 -1.96 -10.40
CA LEU A 43 -2.97 -3.14 -10.37
C LEU A 43 -4.41 -2.74 -10.74
N TYR A 44 -4.98 -3.42 -11.70
CA TYR A 44 -6.29 -3.14 -12.28
C TYR A 44 -7.23 -4.33 -12.07
N SER A 45 -8.51 -4.08 -11.83
CA SER A 45 -9.52 -5.16 -11.73
C SER A 45 -9.72 -5.88 -13.07
N LEU A 46 -9.64 -5.14 -14.18
CA LEU A 46 -9.65 -5.62 -15.56
C LEU A 46 -8.52 -4.93 -16.34
N LYS A 47 -8.03 -5.55 -17.41
CA LYS A 47 -7.06 -4.91 -18.32
C LYS A 47 -7.63 -3.60 -18.85
N ASN A 48 -6.81 -2.54 -18.84
CA ASN A 48 -7.21 -1.20 -19.28
C ASN A 48 -8.41 -0.56 -18.54
N SER A 49 -8.72 -1.01 -17.33
CA SER A 49 -9.74 -0.41 -16.47
C SER A 49 -9.17 0.71 -15.58
N LYS A 50 -10.00 1.21 -14.65
CA LYS A 50 -9.55 2.16 -13.64
C LYS A 50 -8.57 1.49 -12.67
N LEU A 51 -7.59 2.26 -12.20
CA LEU A 51 -6.63 1.82 -11.18
C LEU A 51 -7.36 1.34 -9.92
N SER A 52 -7.05 0.14 -9.47
CA SER A 52 -7.58 -0.42 -8.23
C SER A 52 -6.62 -0.21 -7.06
N THR A 53 -5.33 -0.49 -7.28
CA THR A 53 -4.26 -0.26 -6.30
C THR A 53 -2.89 -0.26 -7.00
N GLN A 54 -1.83 -0.08 -6.23
CA GLN A 54 -0.44 -0.17 -6.68
C GLN A 54 0.32 -1.16 -5.82
N LEU A 55 1.21 -1.95 -6.44
CA LEU A 55 2.24 -2.72 -5.76
C LEU A 55 3.52 -1.89 -5.74
N LEU A 56 4.21 -1.85 -4.62
CA LEU A 56 5.45 -1.07 -4.47
C LEU A 56 6.68 -1.93 -4.79
N TYR A 57 7.82 -1.29 -5.06
CA TYR A 57 9.09 -1.99 -5.31
C TYR A 57 9.39 -3.01 -4.22
N GLY A 58 9.79 -4.21 -4.64
CA GLY A 58 10.15 -5.31 -3.77
C GLY A 58 8.95 -6.12 -3.23
N GLU A 59 7.71 -5.64 -3.35
CA GLU A 59 6.54 -6.44 -2.98
C GLU A 59 6.45 -7.69 -3.87
N GLU A 60 6.02 -8.79 -3.26
CA GLU A 60 5.86 -10.06 -3.95
C GLU A 60 4.39 -10.33 -4.28
N CYS A 61 4.17 -11.03 -5.38
CA CYS A 61 2.84 -11.50 -5.78
C CYS A 61 2.91 -12.93 -6.35
N ASN A 62 1.80 -13.64 -6.25
CA ASN A 62 1.58 -14.89 -6.99
C ASN A 62 1.02 -14.57 -8.37
N VAL A 63 1.73 -14.96 -9.41
CA VAL A 63 1.28 -14.86 -10.82
C VAL A 63 0.60 -16.18 -11.19
N TYR A 64 -0.65 -16.11 -11.60
CA TYR A 64 -1.45 -17.27 -12.04
C TYR A 64 -1.52 -17.40 -13.55
N GLU A 65 -1.49 -16.28 -14.26
CA GLU A 65 -1.54 -16.22 -15.72
C GLU A 65 -0.72 -15.05 -16.25
N THR A 66 -0.09 -15.23 -17.40
CA THR A 66 0.55 -14.15 -18.17
C THR A 66 0.09 -14.25 -19.61
N SER A 67 -0.43 -13.15 -20.18
CA SER A 67 -0.92 -13.07 -21.55
C SER A 67 -0.87 -11.63 -22.05
N ASN A 68 -0.36 -11.44 -23.26
CA ASN A 68 -0.34 -10.15 -23.98
C ASN A 68 0.24 -9.00 -23.15
N GLY A 69 1.38 -9.23 -22.48
CA GLY A 69 2.07 -8.23 -21.66
C GLY A 69 1.45 -7.96 -20.29
N TRP A 70 0.38 -8.68 -19.92
CA TRP A 70 -0.30 -8.58 -18.62
C TRP A 70 -0.17 -9.86 -17.82
N SER A 71 0.00 -9.70 -16.51
CA SER A 71 -0.04 -10.78 -15.52
C SER A 71 -1.26 -10.63 -14.62
N TRP A 72 -2.03 -11.72 -14.44
CA TRP A 72 -3.07 -11.80 -13.43
C TRP A 72 -2.45 -12.31 -12.14
N VAL A 73 -2.52 -11.51 -11.09
CA VAL A 73 -1.75 -11.72 -9.87
C VAL A 73 -2.58 -11.56 -8.61
N GLN A 74 -2.05 -12.11 -7.51
CA GLN A 74 -2.48 -11.79 -6.15
C GLN A 74 -1.28 -11.28 -5.35
N ALA A 75 -1.38 -10.08 -4.82
CA ALA A 75 -0.40 -9.49 -3.92
C ALA A 75 -0.24 -10.34 -2.65
N LEU A 76 0.99 -10.60 -2.20
CA LEU A 76 1.19 -11.35 -0.97
C LEU A 76 1.04 -10.49 0.28
N ARG A 77 1.12 -9.17 0.12
CA ARG A 77 1.08 -8.23 1.24
C ARG A 77 -0.32 -8.04 1.83
N ASP A 78 -1.34 -8.02 1.00
CA ASP A 78 -2.73 -7.73 1.40
C ASP A 78 -3.78 -8.64 0.73
N GLY A 79 -3.32 -9.54 -0.13
CA GLY A 79 -4.18 -10.47 -0.84
C GLY A 79 -4.88 -9.89 -2.07
N TYR A 80 -4.61 -8.61 -2.43
CA TYR A 80 -5.33 -7.95 -3.52
C TYR A 80 -5.08 -8.60 -4.87
N VAL A 81 -6.14 -8.79 -5.65
CA VAL A 81 -6.11 -9.51 -6.93
C VAL A 81 -6.35 -8.55 -8.09
N GLY A 82 -5.60 -8.70 -9.17
CA GLY A 82 -5.80 -7.89 -10.37
C GLY A 82 -4.79 -8.18 -11.47
N TYR A 83 -4.84 -7.33 -12.48
CA TYR A 83 -3.93 -7.36 -13.62
C TYR A 83 -2.87 -6.27 -13.47
N THR A 84 -1.62 -6.64 -13.75
CA THR A 84 -0.49 -5.71 -13.75
C THR A 84 0.39 -5.94 -14.98
N PRO A 85 1.12 -4.93 -15.50
CA PRO A 85 2.06 -5.12 -16.61
C PRO A 85 3.15 -6.14 -16.23
N THR A 86 3.33 -7.17 -17.05
CA THR A 86 4.31 -8.24 -16.80
C THR A 86 5.73 -7.72 -16.72
N LYS A 87 6.06 -6.67 -17.48
CA LYS A 87 7.40 -6.03 -17.50
C LYS A 87 7.84 -5.50 -16.13
N ASN A 88 6.90 -5.18 -15.24
CA ASN A 88 7.16 -4.69 -13.89
C ASN A 88 7.47 -5.80 -12.88
N LEU A 89 7.37 -7.06 -13.30
CA LEU A 89 7.54 -8.24 -12.47
C LEU A 89 8.76 -9.06 -12.90
N LYS A 90 9.47 -9.63 -11.95
CA LYS A 90 10.58 -10.56 -12.21
C LYS A 90 10.53 -11.76 -11.27
N LYS A 91 10.73 -12.94 -11.82
CA LYS A 91 10.89 -14.16 -11.02
C LYS A 91 12.33 -14.22 -10.51
N ILE A 92 12.54 -13.76 -9.30
CA ILE A 92 13.86 -13.73 -8.64
C ILE A 92 13.73 -14.28 -7.21
N ARG A 93 14.82 -14.80 -6.67
CA ARG A 93 14.94 -15.03 -5.22
C ARG A 93 15.22 -13.68 -4.58
N TYR A 94 14.27 -13.20 -3.79
CA TYR A 94 14.32 -11.91 -3.13
C TYR A 94 14.37 -12.09 -1.62
N ASN A 95 15.35 -11.45 -0.98
CA ASN A 95 15.53 -11.50 0.47
C ASN A 95 15.61 -10.08 1.02
N PRO A 96 14.46 -9.40 1.25
CA PRO A 96 14.45 -8.03 1.69
C PRO A 96 15.06 -7.87 3.07
N THR A 97 15.96 -6.89 3.21
CA THR A 97 16.67 -6.58 4.45
C THR A 97 16.21 -5.24 5.03
N HIS A 98 15.80 -4.31 4.18
CA HIS A 98 15.43 -2.94 4.56
C HIS A 98 14.13 -2.51 3.89
N LYS A 99 13.53 -1.45 4.43
CA LYS A 99 12.34 -0.77 3.90
C LYS A 99 12.56 0.74 3.89
N VAL A 100 11.95 1.43 2.93
CA VAL A 100 11.96 2.89 2.83
C VAL A 100 11.07 3.46 3.92
N THR A 101 11.60 4.38 4.74
CA THR A 101 10.90 5.03 5.85
C THR A 101 10.76 6.54 5.70
N THR A 102 11.28 7.10 4.60
CA THR A 102 11.01 8.47 4.12
C THR A 102 9.91 8.43 3.07
N LEU A 103 9.26 9.56 2.79
CA LEU A 103 8.19 9.66 1.78
C LEU A 103 8.64 9.04 0.46
N ARG A 104 9.83 9.40 0.00
CA ARG A 104 10.54 8.82 -1.16
C ARG A 104 12.03 9.01 -1.01
N THR A 105 12.80 8.20 -1.73
CA THR A 105 14.25 8.32 -1.84
C THR A 105 14.68 8.06 -3.26
N PHE A 106 15.74 8.73 -3.72
CA PHE A 106 16.34 8.47 -5.02
C PHE A 106 17.29 7.27 -4.97
N ILE A 107 17.37 6.59 -6.09
CA ILE A 107 18.37 5.57 -6.35
C ILE A 107 19.42 6.17 -7.28
N TYR A 108 20.67 6.13 -6.86
CA TYR A 108 21.81 6.68 -7.56
C TYR A 108 22.61 5.59 -8.27
N SER A 109 23.25 5.93 -9.39
CA SER A 109 24.12 5.01 -10.14
C SER A 109 25.40 4.67 -9.36
N SER A 110 25.85 5.55 -8.46
CA SER A 110 27.01 5.33 -7.58
C SER A 110 26.73 5.87 -6.16
N SER A 111 27.63 5.59 -5.20
CA SER A 111 27.58 6.12 -3.83
C SER A 111 27.96 7.61 -3.76
N ASN A 112 27.44 8.42 -4.67
CA ASN A 112 27.72 9.86 -4.79
C ASN A 112 26.43 10.61 -5.12
N ILE A 113 26.13 11.68 -4.36
CA ILE A 113 24.95 12.54 -4.57
C ILE A 113 24.96 13.28 -5.92
N LYS A 114 26.11 13.37 -6.58
CA LYS A 114 26.27 13.99 -7.90
C LYS A 114 26.17 12.98 -9.05
N SER A 115 26.00 11.69 -8.76
CA SER A 115 25.81 10.68 -9.80
C SER A 115 24.38 10.68 -10.32
N ASP A 116 24.16 10.06 -11.48
CA ASP A 116 22.85 10.00 -12.13
C ASP A 116 21.81 9.32 -11.23
N ILE A 117 20.59 9.83 -11.28
CA ILE A 117 19.43 9.20 -10.65
C ILE A 117 18.93 8.12 -11.60
N VAL A 118 18.92 6.88 -11.11
CA VAL A 118 18.46 5.70 -11.86
C VAL A 118 16.95 5.52 -11.72
N ASP A 119 16.41 5.75 -10.51
CA ASP A 119 15.01 5.55 -10.17
C ASP A 119 14.69 6.24 -8.83
N TYR A 120 13.45 6.11 -8.36
CA TYR A 120 13.07 6.45 -6.99
C TYR A 120 12.35 5.28 -6.32
N LEU A 121 12.36 5.27 -4.99
CA LEU A 121 11.57 4.34 -4.19
C LEU A 121 10.64 5.10 -3.26
N SER A 122 9.41 4.64 -3.19
CA SER A 122 8.38 5.20 -2.34
C SER A 122 8.43 4.63 -0.92
N PHE A 123 7.85 5.36 0.02
CA PHE A 123 7.59 4.90 1.37
C PHE A 123 7.06 3.45 1.38
N ASN A 124 7.59 2.63 2.25
CA ASN A 124 7.21 1.23 2.40
C ASN A 124 7.66 0.27 1.28
N SER A 125 8.38 0.75 0.25
CA SER A 125 9.13 -0.13 -0.65
C SER A 125 10.14 -0.94 0.16
N ILE A 126 10.35 -2.22 -0.22
CA ILE A 126 11.29 -3.11 0.47
C ILE A 126 12.45 -3.45 -0.44
N VAL A 127 13.68 -3.49 0.11
CA VAL A 127 14.91 -3.63 -0.65
C VAL A 127 15.84 -4.68 -0.04
N GLU A 128 16.62 -5.33 -0.91
CA GLU A 128 17.74 -6.20 -0.52
C GLU A 128 19.04 -5.37 -0.57
N VAL A 129 19.55 -4.97 0.60
CA VAL A 129 20.86 -4.32 0.73
C VAL A 129 21.93 -5.40 0.62
N CYS A 130 22.92 -5.20 -0.28
CA CYS A 130 24.01 -6.13 -0.53
C CYS A 130 25.41 -5.54 -0.24
N GLY A 131 25.49 -4.30 0.25
CA GLY A 131 26.71 -3.63 0.62
C GLY A 131 26.48 -2.18 1.06
N HIS A 132 27.55 -1.50 1.41
CA HIS A 132 27.51 -0.08 1.74
C HIS A 132 28.83 0.62 1.42
N LYS A 133 28.76 1.92 1.17
CA LYS A 133 29.91 2.81 1.10
C LYS A 133 29.50 4.18 1.64
N ASP A 134 30.28 4.73 2.53
CA ASP A 134 30.01 6.01 3.21
C ASP A 134 28.58 6.06 3.76
N ASN A 135 27.80 7.06 3.37
CA ASN A 135 26.41 7.26 3.77
C ASN A 135 25.38 6.56 2.85
N PHE A 136 25.82 5.62 1.99
CA PHE A 136 24.94 4.90 1.07
C PHE A 136 24.93 3.40 1.34
N TYR A 137 23.74 2.80 1.11
CA TYR A 137 23.56 1.37 0.93
C TYR A 137 23.54 1.03 -0.56
N LYS A 138 24.18 -0.08 -0.92
CA LYS A 138 24.04 -0.69 -2.25
C LYS A 138 22.82 -1.60 -2.26
N ILE A 139 21.86 -1.29 -3.13
CA ILE A 139 20.65 -2.09 -3.34
C ILE A 139 20.92 -3.07 -4.48
N LYS A 140 20.70 -4.34 -4.22
CA LYS A 140 20.96 -5.41 -5.17
C LYS A 140 20.18 -5.22 -6.47
N ASN A 141 20.89 -5.25 -7.59
CA ASN A 141 20.35 -5.09 -8.95
C ASN A 141 19.64 -3.75 -9.22
N LEU A 142 19.87 -2.71 -8.42
CA LEU A 142 19.22 -1.41 -8.61
C LEU A 142 20.21 -0.24 -8.61
N GLY A 143 20.91 0.01 -7.53
CA GLY A 143 21.83 1.15 -7.39
C GLY A 143 22.13 1.45 -5.93
N TRP A 144 22.33 2.72 -5.63
CA TRP A 144 22.72 3.20 -4.30
C TRP A 144 21.63 4.09 -3.69
N CYS A 145 21.37 3.93 -2.41
CA CYS A 145 20.36 4.66 -1.68
C CYS A 145 20.94 5.24 -0.39
N PRO A 146 20.61 6.48 0.01
CA PRO A 146 21.06 7.05 1.28
C PRO A 146 20.63 6.17 2.47
N LYS A 147 21.57 5.86 3.36
CA LYS A 147 21.32 5.01 4.55
C LYS A 147 20.20 5.53 5.44
N LYS A 148 20.12 6.86 5.62
CA LYS A 148 19.14 7.55 6.47
C LYS A 148 17.69 7.34 6.04
N ASP A 149 17.47 6.97 4.77
CA ASP A 149 16.13 6.81 4.19
C ASP A 149 15.58 5.39 4.37
N LEU A 150 16.42 4.48 4.85
CA LEU A 150 16.09 3.08 5.03
C LEU A 150 16.12 2.69 6.51
N SER A 151 15.24 1.77 6.88
CA SER A 151 15.29 1.06 8.16
C SER A 151 15.27 -0.45 7.93
N PRO A 152 15.84 -1.26 8.85
CA PRO A 152 15.73 -2.71 8.75
C PRO A 152 14.28 -3.15 8.54
N VAL A 153 14.03 -4.12 7.66
CA VAL A 153 12.67 -4.58 7.34
C VAL A 153 11.90 -5.06 8.57
N LYS A 154 12.61 -5.59 9.57
CA LYS A 154 12.02 -6.07 10.83
C LYS A 154 11.70 -4.96 11.84
N SER A 155 12.12 -3.71 11.58
CA SER A 155 11.81 -2.58 12.48
C SER A 155 10.31 -2.44 12.69
N ARG A 156 9.92 -2.24 13.96
CA ARG A 156 8.55 -2.01 14.41
C ARG A 156 8.55 -0.77 15.31
N ASN A 157 7.36 -0.33 15.72
CA ASN A 157 7.18 0.81 16.62
C ASN A 157 7.61 2.17 16.01
N LEU A 158 7.61 2.28 14.69
CA LEU A 158 7.71 3.58 14.04
C LEU A 158 6.46 4.40 14.36
N ASN A 159 6.65 5.65 14.76
CA ASN A 159 5.54 6.52 15.13
C ASN A 159 4.62 6.78 13.92
N ARG A 160 3.41 6.25 13.97
CA ARG A 160 2.42 6.30 12.88
C ARG A 160 2.09 7.74 12.46
N VAL A 161 1.92 8.64 13.43
CA VAL A 161 1.60 10.05 13.14
C VAL A 161 2.76 10.75 12.45
N LYS A 162 4.01 10.52 12.92
CA LYS A 162 5.20 11.06 12.24
C LYS A 162 5.31 10.53 10.82
N MET A 163 5.04 9.24 10.60
CA MET A 163 5.07 8.65 9.27
C MET A 163 3.97 9.22 8.37
N ALA A 164 2.74 9.36 8.88
CA ALA A 164 1.62 9.92 8.14
C ALA A 164 1.86 11.38 7.71
N LYS A 165 2.44 12.20 8.58
CA LYS A 165 2.76 13.60 8.29
C LYS A 165 3.74 13.77 7.13
N GLN A 166 4.54 12.76 6.79
CA GLN A 166 5.39 12.82 5.60
C GLN A 166 4.61 12.90 4.29
N PHE A 167 3.36 12.40 4.29
CA PHE A 167 2.48 12.44 3.12
C PHE A 167 1.70 13.76 2.96
N LEU A 168 1.87 14.74 3.83
CA LEU A 168 1.24 16.05 3.65
C LEU A 168 1.53 16.59 2.26
N ASP A 169 0.51 17.18 1.65
CA ASP A 169 0.50 17.71 0.29
C ASP A 169 0.75 16.69 -0.84
N THR A 170 0.88 15.38 -0.53
CA THR A 170 0.88 14.35 -1.58
C THR A 170 -0.45 14.39 -2.33
N PRO A 171 -0.44 14.48 -3.67
CA PRO A 171 -1.65 14.50 -4.49
C PRO A 171 -2.59 13.34 -4.23
N TYR A 172 -3.90 13.59 -4.28
CA TYR A 172 -4.89 12.52 -4.23
C TYR A 172 -4.91 11.76 -5.55
N LEU A 173 -4.75 10.45 -5.47
CA LEU A 173 -4.87 9.55 -6.61
C LEU A 173 -5.74 8.36 -6.21
N TRP A 174 -6.90 8.19 -6.83
CA TRP A 174 -7.73 7.01 -6.61
C TRP A 174 -6.96 5.73 -6.92
N GLY A 175 -6.92 4.78 -5.99
CA GLY A 175 -6.12 3.55 -6.11
C GLY A 175 -4.63 3.75 -5.81
N GLY A 176 -4.19 4.97 -5.49
CA GLY A 176 -2.78 5.26 -5.21
C GLY A 176 -2.29 4.69 -3.89
N ARG A 177 -1.04 4.21 -3.89
CA ARG A 177 -0.23 3.81 -2.71
C ARG A 177 1.19 4.36 -2.76
N ASP A 178 1.56 4.95 -3.87
CA ASP A 178 2.88 5.53 -4.11
C ASP A 178 2.96 6.96 -3.56
N SER A 179 4.18 7.45 -3.32
CA SER A 179 4.45 8.80 -2.82
C SER A 179 4.16 9.91 -3.83
N MET A 180 3.90 9.58 -5.10
CA MET A 180 3.49 10.53 -6.14
C MET A 180 1.99 10.77 -6.15
N GLY A 181 1.20 9.84 -5.59
CA GLY A 181 -0.22 9.97 -5.45
C GLY A 181 -0.80 8.87 -4.57
N ILE A 182 -1.70 9.24 -3.66
CA ILE A 182 -2.23 8.33 -2.65
C ILE A 182 -3.73 8.56 -2.41
N ASP A 183 -4.51 7.50 -2.13
CA ASP A 183 -5.88 7.63 -1.66
C ASP A 183 -6.00 7.46 -0.13
N CYS A 184 -7.21 7.63 0.40
CA CYS A 184 -7.46 7.62 1.84
C CYS A 184 -7.06 6.27 2.49
N SER A 185 -7.49 5.17 1.91
CA SER A 185 -7.22 3.83 2.44
C SER A 185 -5.78 3.39 2.18
N GLY A 186 -5.17 3.82 1.06
CA GLY A 186 -3.75 3.59 0.76
C GLY A 186 -2.81 4.30 1.73
N LEU A 187 -3.14 5.53 2.13
CA LEU A 187 -2.41 6.27 3.17
C LEU A 187 -2.42 5.49 4.49
N VAL A 188 -3.60 5.16 4.99
CA VAL A 188 -3.73 4.45 6.28
C VAL A 188 -3.09 3.07 6.20
N GLN A 189 -3.29 2.33 5.08
CA GLN A 189 -2.65 1.03 4.86
C GLN A 189 -1.12 1.13 4.98
N ASN A 190 -0.49 2.05 4.26
CA ASN A 190 0.96 2.24 4.29
C ASN A 190 1.47 2.55 5.70
N ILE A 191 0.78 3.41 6.44
CA ILE A 191 1.17 3.82 7.79
C ILE A 191 1.07 2.66 8.80
N ILE A 192 0.10 1.78 8.64
CA ILE A 192 -0.02 0.61 9.51
C ILE A 192 1.00 -0.46 9.11
N GLN A 193 1.13 -0.73 7.82
CA GLN A 193 2.01 -1.77 7.29
C GLN A 193 3.50 -1.47 7.46
N ILE A 194 3.93 -0.20 7.64
CA ILE A 194 5.33 0.12 7.92
C ILE A 194 5.84 -0.53 9.21
N ASN A 195 4.95 -0.87 10.12
CA ASN A 195 5.24 -1.57 11.36
C ASN A 195 5.06 -3.10 11.26
N ASN A 196 5.02 -3.65 10.03
CA ASN A 196 4.82 -5.06 9.74
C ASN A 196 3.49 -5.62 10.29
N VAL A 197 2.47 -4.79 10.36
CA VAL A 197 1.10 -5.16 10.69
C VAL A 197 0.33 -5.35 9.39
N TYR A 198 -0.33 -6.49 9.22
CA TYR A 198 -1.25 -6.68 8.10
C TYR A 198 -2.38 -5.66 8.17
N PHE A 199 -2.72 -5.07 7.04
CA PHE A 199 -3.88 -4.18 6.92
C PHE A 199 -4.46 -4.24 5.51
N PRO A 200 -5.77 -4.41 5.35
CA PRO A 200 -6.41 -4.52 4.04
C PRO A 200 -6.29 -3.24 3.21
N ARG A 201 -6.55 -3.34 1.91
CA ARG A 201 -6.41 -2.21 0.99
C ARG A 201 -7.60 -1.27 1.01
N ASP A 202 -8.82 -1.77 0.92
CA ASP A 202 -10.01 -0.96 0.74
C ASP A 202 -10.68 -0.61 2.07
N THR A 203 -11.31 0.57 2.14
CA THR A 203 -11.88 1.14 3.37
C THR A 203 -12.90 0.22 4.04
N ASP A 204 -13.76 -0.44 3.28
CA ASP A 204 -14.76 -1.37 3.82
C ASP A 204 -14.12 -2.61 4.44
N LEU A 205 -13.05 -3.13 3.82
CA LEU A 205 -12.27 -4.23 4.39
C LEU A 205 -11.49 -3.79 5.63
N GLN A 206 -10.98 -2.55 5.64
CA GLN A 206 -10.29 -1.96 6.79
C GLN A 206 -11.25 -1.77 7.97
N GLU A 207 -12.46 -1.31 7.71
CA GLU A 207 -13.51 -1.13 8.73
C GLU A 207 -13.85 -2.47 9.42
N VAL A 208 -14.04 -3.53 8.64
CA VAL A 208 -14.29 -4.87 9.17
C VAL A 208 -13.10 -5.41 9.94
N PHE A 209 -11.88 -5.17 9.44
CA PHE A 209 -10.64 -5.65 10.07
C PHE A 209 -10.40 -5.04 11.45
N VAL A 210 -10.74 -3.77 11.64
CA VAL A 210 -10.55 -3.07 12.92
C VAL A 210 -11.67 -3.42 13.89
N THR A 211 -11.47 -4.40 14.72
CA THR A 211 -12.51 -4.91 15.64
C THR A 211 -12.68 -4.07 16.91
N LYS A 212 -11.62 -3.43 17.41
CA LYS A 212 -11.69 -2.61 18.61
C LYS A 212 -12.31 -1.24 18.33
N ALA A 213 -13.55 -1.04 18.75
CA ALA A 213 -14.25 0.23 18.62
C ALA A 213 -13.90 1.21 19.75
N VAL A 214 -13.81 2.49 19.43
CA VAL A 214 -13.77 3.60 20.40
C VAL A 214 -15.18 4.16 20.52
N LYS A 215 -15.83 4.00 21.67
CA LYS A 215 -17.27 4.30 21.84
C LYS A 215 -17.61 5.79 21.69
N PHE A 216 -16.73 6.69 22.13
CA PHE A 216 -17.01 8.14 22.17
C PHE A 216 -15.91 8.93 21.50
N GLN A 217 -16.28 9.96 20.74
CA GLN A 217 -15.34 10.87 20.07
C GLN A 217 -14.37 11.52 21.06
N LYS A 218 -14.80 11.88 22.27
CA LYS A 218 -13.95 12.47 23.32
C LYS A 218 -12.79 11.58 23.78
N ASN A 219 -12.86 10.28 23.51
CA ASN A 219 -11.85 9.29 23.87
C ASN A 219 -10.86 9.00 22.74
N LEU A 220 -10.95 9.75 21.62
CA LEU A 220 -10.02 9.61 20.51
C LEU A 220 -8.62 10.06 20.89
N GLN A 221 -7.64 9.37 20.34
CA GLN A 221 -6.21 9.65 20.50
C GLN A 221 -5.46 9.47 19.19
N ALA A 222 -4.22 9.89 19.15
CA ALA A 222 -3.33 9.72 18.01
C ALA A 222 -3.24 8.26 17.58
N GLY A 223 -3.42 8.02 16.28
CA GLY A 223 -3.44 6.68 15.66
C GLY A 223 -4.80 6.01 15.56
N ASP A 224 -5.85 6.54 16.20
CA ASP A 224 -7.21 6.05 16.01
C ASP A 224 -7.69 6.31 14.58
N LEU A 225 -8.56 5.44 14.08
CA LEU A 225 -9.11 5.50 12.75
C LEU A 225 -10.58 5.94 12.77
N VAL A 226 -10.95 6.76 11.81
CA VAL A 226 -12.31 7.28 11.64
C VAL A 226 -12.84 6.80 10.30
N PHE A 227 -13.97 6.10 10.30
CA PHE A 227 -14.56 5.49 9.12
C PHE A 227 -15.87 6.17 8.74
N TRP A 228 -16.01 6.44 7.44
CA TRP A 228 -17.24 6.81 6.75
C TRP A 228 -17.47 5.82 5.60
N LYS A 229 -18.64 5.82 5.02
CA LYS A 229 -18.90 5.02 3.82
C LYS A 229 -17.92 5.41 2.70
N GLY A 230 -16.98 4.49 2.38
CA GLY A 230 -15.99 4.71 1.33
C GLY A 230 -14.89 5.72 1.66
N HIS A 231 -14.73 6.14 2.93
CA HIS A 231 -13.65 7.04 3.34
C HIS A 231 -13.09 6.70 4.71
N ILE A 232 -11.79 6.95 4.90
CA ILE A 232 -11.07 6.73 6.16
C ILE A 232 -10.10 7.88 6.43
N ALA A 233 -9.91 8.17 7.71
CA ALA A 233 -8.88 9.09 8.21
C ALA A 233 -8.18 8.48 9.44
N MET A 234 -7.01 9.01 9.78
CA MET A 234 -6.30 8.68 11.01
C MET A 234 -6.19 9.93 11.90
N MET A 235 -6.50 9.79 13.17
CA MET A 235 -6.30 10.86 14.15
C MET A 235 -4.81 11.10 14.38
N ILE A 236 -4.39 12.37 14.40
CA ILE A 236 -3.02 12.76 14.77
C ILE A 236 -2.91 13.23 16.22
N ASP A 237 -4.04 13.60 16.78
CA ASP A 237 -4.28 13.94 18.18
C ASP A 237 -5.76 13.69 18.52
N ASN A 238 -6.27 14.25 19.60
CA ASN A 238 -7.68 14.10 20.01
C ASN A 238 -8.66 15.01 19.27
N LYS A 239 -8.20 15.91 18.40
CA LYS A 239 -9.03 16.89 17.66
C LYS A 239 -8.83 16.85 16.16
N ASN A 240 -7.61 16.60 15.71
CA ASN A 240 -7.19 16.70 14.33
C ASN A 240 -6.96 15.32 13.71
N MET A 241 -7.27 15.19 12.43
CA MET A 241 -7.02 13.99 11.65
C MET A 241 -6.20 14.29 10.41
N ILE A 242 -5.53 13.28 9.86
CA ILE A 242 -4.86 13.30 8.56
C ILE A 242 -5.56 12.34 7.62
N HIS A 243 -5.78 12.77 6.40
CA HIS A 243 -6.36 11.94 5.33
C HIS A 243 -6.00 12.46 3.93
N ALA A 244 -5.92 11.55 2.96
CA ALA A 244 -5.93 11.90 1.55
C ALA A 244 -7.38 11.96 1.08
N ASN A 245 -7.78 13.03 0.40
CA ASN A 245 -9.18 13.20 0.00
C ASN A 245 -9.34 13.99 -1.30
N ALA A 246 -10.42 13.69 -2.03
CA ALA A 246 -10.73 14.31 -3.30
C ALA A 246 -11.21 15.77 -3.17
N TYR A 247 -11.68 16.19 -2.00
CA TYR A 247 -12.10 17.59 -1.80
C TYR A 247 -10.93 18.56 -1.86
N HIS A 248 -9.82 18.25 -1.17
CA HIS A 248 -8.59 19.04 -1.21
C HIS A 248 -7.64 18.59 -2.33
N MET A 249 -7.94 17.48 -3.04
CA MET A 249 -7.10 16.85 -4.05
C MET A 249 -5.69 16.49 -3.55
N LYS A 250 -5.54 16.28 -2.23
CA LYS A 250 -4.27 15.96 -1.58
C LYS A 250 -4.45 15.35 -0.19
N THR A 251 -3.35 14.92 0.41
CA THR A 251 -3.28 14.60 1.83
C THR A 251 -3.19 15.89 2.65
N CYS A 252 -4.07 16.04 3.63
CA CYS A 252 -4.10 17.22 4.50
C CYS A 252 -4.44 16.84 5.95
N ILE A 253 -4.20 17.79 6.84
CA ILE A 253 -4.65 17.77 8.23
C ILE A 253 -5.82 18.74 8.36
N GLU A 254 -6.89 18.31 9.00
CA GLU A 254 -8.01 19.19 9.36
C GLU A 254 -8.67 18.75 10.68
N PRO A 255 -9.38 19.65 11.38
CA PRO A 255 -10.14 19.28 12.56
C PRO A 255 -11.25 18.28 12.22
N LEU A 256 -11.37 17.19 13.02
CA LEU A 256 -12.39 16.16 12.82
C LEU A 256 -13.81 16.74 12.70
N ASN A 257 -14.16 17.72 13.54
CA ASN A 257 -15.50 18.31 13.52
C ASN A 257 -15.80 19.09 12.22
N THR A 258 -14.79 19.74 11.63
CA THR A 258 -14.91 20.41 10.33
C THR A 258 -15.11 19.39 9.21
N ALA A 259 -14.26 18.37 9.20
CA ALA A 259 -14.35 17.28 8.24
C ALA A 259 -15.69 16.54 8.34
N LYS A 260 -16.15 16.19 9.55
CA LYS A 260 -17.44 15.55 9.80
C LYS A 260 -18.58 16.30 9.14
N LYS A 261 -18.70 17.62 9.36
CA LYS A 261 -19.76 18.46 8.76
C LYS A 261 -19.74 18.48 7.23
N ARG A 262 -18.55 18.38 6.63
CA ARG A 262 -18.37 18.38 5.18
C ARG A 262 -18.63 16.99 4.60
N ILE A 263 -17.99 15.94 5.16
CA ILE A 263 -18.05 14.58 4.64
C ILE A 263 -19.46 14.00 4.79
N SER A 264 -20.20 14.36 5.83
CA SER A 264 -21.59 13.88 6.02
C SER A 264 -22.52 14.23 4.85
N LYS A 265 -22.22 15.29 4.10
CA LYS A 265 -23.02 15.70 2.92
C LYS A 265 -22.86 14.75 1.73
N THR A 266 -21.77 13.98 1.66
CA THR A 266 -21.45 13.11 0.51
C THR A 266 -21.34 11.62 0.89
N ASN A 267 -20.77 11.32 2.04
CA ASN A 267 -20.46 9.95 2.47
C ASN A 267 -21.32 9.49 3.67
N GLY A 268 -22.24 10.33 4.16
CA GLY A 268 -23.02 10.07 5.35
C GLY A 268 -22.23 10.30 6.66
N ASP A 269 -22.83 9.91 7.78
CA ASP A 269 -22.23 10.09 9.10
C ASP A 269 -21.05 9.13 9.33
N ILE A 270 -20.30 9.41 10.40
CA ILE A 270 -19.21 8.51 10.85
C ILE A 270 -19.84 7.17 11.24
N ILE A 271 -19.35 6.11 10.62
CA ILE A 271 -19.79 4.74 10.88
C ILE A 271 -19.13 4.18 12.14
N LYS A 272 -17.81 4.48 12.30
CA LYS A 272 -17.02 3.84 13.33
C LYS A 272 -15.78 4.67 13.69
N PHE A 273 -15.44 4.67 14.96
CA PHE A 273 -14.10 4.96 15.43
C PHE A 273 -13.41 3.66 15.82
N GLY A 274 -12.22 3.43 15.33
CA GLY A 274 -11.49 2.18 15.55
C GLY A 274 -10.07 2.38 16.08
N ARG A 275 -9.55 1.41 16.80
CA ARG A 275 -8.18 1.41 17.35
C ARG A 275 -7.47 0.09 17.05
N LEU A 276 -6.19 0.17 16.67
CA LEU A 276 -5.30 -0.98 16.43
C LEU A 276 -4.28 -1.13 17.55
#